data_c0a7e24663b1ec46952f25433b70244b
#
_entry.id   c0a7e24663b1ec46952f25433b70244b
#
_cell.length_a   1.000
_cell.length_b   1.000
_cell.length_c   1.000
_cell.angle_alpha   90.00
_cell.angle_beta   90.00
_cell.angle_gamma   90.00
#
_symmetry.space_group_name_H-M   'P 1'
#
loop_
_entity.id
_entity.type
_entity.pdbx_description
1 polymer ?
#
loop_
_entity_poly.entity_id
_entity_poly.type
_entity_poly.pdbx_seq_one_letter_code
_entity_poly.pdbx_strand_id
1 'polypeptide(L)'
;RVMSEDSYLLSVFSNIALVPDGGLSWFLPKFMGYAKAYEYAVEAKKISASDCLKYGIANKLVPADKIEETTLEWANKLSKRSSQSLNHTKRLMRESLAVGYWDTFNNEAEIQNELTVSPQNREAVKAFLEKREPNFD
;
A
#
# COMPACT_ATOMS: atom_id res chain seq x y z
N ARG A 1 -3.62 -3.56 -3.15
CA ARG A 1 -4.77 -4.35 -2.63
C ARG A 1 -5.84 -4.40 -3.70
N VAL A 2 -6.15 -5.62 -4.17
CA VAL A 2 -7.28 -5.90 -5.07
C VAL A 2 -8.39 -6.51 -4.23
N MET A 3 -9.62 -6.11 -4.45
CA MET A 3 -10.76 -6.53 -3.66
C MET A 3 -11.94 -6.88 -4.59
N SER A 4 -12.73 -7.86 -4.23
CA SER A 4 -13.96 -8.19 -4.97
C SER A 4 -15.04 -7.12 -4.73
N GLU A 5 -15.81 -6.82 -5.76
CA GLU A 5 -16.89 -5.82 -5.71
C GLU A 5 -18.00 -6.19 -4.71
N ASP A 6 -18.21 -7.47 -4.46
CA ASP A 6 -19.21 -8.02 -3.55
C ASP A 6 -18.70 -8.27 -2.13
N SER A 7 -17.41 -7.99 -1.87
CA SER A 7 -16.79 -8.18 -0.57
C SER A 7 -16.93 -6.94 0.34
N TYR A 8 -16.58 -7.11 1.59
CA TYR A 8 -16.57 -6.01 2.58
C TYR A 8 -15.53 -6.28 3.67
N LEU A 9 -15.15 -5.24 4.39
CA LEU A 9 -14.43 -5.36 5.65
C LEU A 9 -15.37 -5.15 6.81
N LEU A 10 -15.10 -5.79 7.95
CA LEU A 10 -15.93 -5.71 9.12
C LEU A 10 -15.10 -5.82 10.40
N SER A 11 -15.24 -4.83 11.28
CA SER A 11 -14.71 -4.84 12.64
C SER A 11 -15.84 -5.20 13.61
N VAL A 12 -15.90 -6.44 14.08
CA VAL A 12 -16.99 -6.94 14.94
C VAL A 12 -16.69 -6.84 16.44
N PHE A 13 -15.54 -6.29 16.80
CA PHE A 13 -15.00 -6.34 18.17
C PHE A 13 -15.93 -5.71 19.22
N SER A 14 -16.60 -4.60 18.89
CA SER A 14 -17.57 -3.96 19.78
C SER A 14 -18.74 -4.86 20.15
N ASN A 15 -19.16 -5.77 19.26
CA ASN A 15 -20.26 -6.70 19.50
C ASN A 15 -19.93 -7.76 20.57
N ILE A 16 -18.65 -7.98 20.85
CA ILE A 16 -18.18 -8.96 21.82
C ILE A 16 -17.37 -8.31 22.95
N ALA A 17 -17.59 -7.01 23.21
CA ALA A 17 -16.96 -6.22 24.25
C ALA A 17 -15.42 -6.15 24.15
N LEU A 18 -14.88 -6.19 22.93
CA LEU A 18 -13.46 -6.02 22.64
C LEU A 18 -13.19 -4.74 21.84
N VAL A 19 -11.94 -4.37 21.73
CA VAL A 19 -11.45 -3.27 20.89
C VAL A 19 -10.87 -3.81 19.58
N PRO A 20 -10.83 -3.01 18.50
CA PRO A 20 -10.16 -3.40 17.27
C PRO A 20 -8.70 -3.79 17.52
N ASP A 21 -8.25 -4.86 16.87
CA ASP A 21 -6.88 -5.37 16.94
C ASP A 21 -6.17 -5.34 15.58
N GLY A 22 -5.00 -6.01 15.47
CA GLY A 22 -4.25 -6.10 14.22
C GLY A 22 -3.82 -4.75 13.63
N GLY A 23 -3.87 -3.67 14.41
CA GLY A 23 -3.56 -2.32 13.98
C GLY A 23 -4.73 -1.55 13.35
N LEU A 24 -5.96 -2.09 13.37
CA LEU A 24 -7.13 -1.42 12.81
C LEU A 24 -7.35 -0.04 13.39
N SER A 25 -7.21 0.13 14.73
CA SER A 25 -7.35 1.42 15.41
C SER A 25 -6.31 2.46 14.98
N TRP A 26 -5.20 2.05 14.37
CA TRP A 26 -4.19 2.95 13.84
C TRP A 26 -4.38 3.21 12.34
N PHE A 27 -4.70 2.17 11.54
CA PHE A 27 -4.83 2.29 10.10
C PHE A 27 -6.14 2.95 9.66
N LEU A 28 -7.29 2.58 10.23
CA LEU A 28 -8.59 3.09 9.78
C LEU A 28 -8.68 4.62 9.85
N PRO A 29 -8.27 5.29 10.97
CA PRO A 29 -8.30 6.75 11.02
C PRO A 29 -7.40 7.43 9.97
N LYS A 30 -6.31 6.79 9.57
CA LYS A 30 -5.41 7.31 8.53
C LYS A 30 -5.99 7.19 7.12
N PHE A 31 -6.83 6.19 6.88
CA PHE A 31 -7.50 6.03 5.60
C PHE A 31 -8.74 6.91 5.46
N MET A 32 -9.60 6.96 6.48
CA MET A 32 -10.93 7.57 6.36
C MET A 32 -11.22 8.71 7.34
N GLY A 33 -10.23 9.12 8.14
CA GLY A 33 -10.37 10.10 9.21
C GLY A 33 -10.99 9.51 10.48
N TYR A 34 -10.78 10.19 11.62
CA TYR A 34 -11.17 9.69 12.94
C TYR A 34 -12.66 9.39 13.05
N ALA A 35 -13.51 10.36 12.70
CA ALA A 35 -14.96 10.25 12.91
C ALA A 35 -15.55 9.02 12.18
N LYS A 36 -15.15 8.82 10.93
CA LYS A 36 -15.66 7.70 10.12
C LYS A 36 -15.09 6.36 10.59
N ALA A 37 -13.80 6.32 10.92
CA ALA A 37 -13.17 5.11 11.47
C ALA A 37 -13.82 4.69 12.80
N TYR A 38 -14.07 5.66 13.69
CA TYR A 38 -14.73 5.40 14.96
C TYR A 38 -16.17 4.87 14.75
N GLU A 39 -16.99 5.50 13.88
CA GLU A 39 -18.34 5.04 13.54
C GLU A 39 -18.33 3.56 13.09
N TYR A 40 -17.49 3.21 12.11
CA TYR A 40 -17.42 1.85 11.62
C TYR A 40 -16.97 0.84 12.68
N ALA A 41 -16.05 1.24 13.55
CA ALA A 41 -15.52 0.36 14.60
C ALA A 41 -16.53 0.11 15.72
N VAL A 42 -17.21 1.16 16.22
CA VAL A 42 -18.12 1.03 17.37
C VAL A 42 -19.50 0.48 17.00
N GLU A 43 -19.97 0.76 15.79
CA GLU A 43 -21.25 0.27 15.29
C GLU A 43 -21.13 -1.09 14.60
N ALA A 44 -19.91 -1.64 14.47
CA ALA A 44 -19.63 -2.87 13.75
C ALA A 44 -20.27 -2.87 12.34
N LYS A 45 -20.16 -1.73 11.64
CA LYS A 45 -20.66 -1.59 10.27
C LYS A 45 -19.76 -2.24 9.26
N LYS A 46 -20.36 -2.79 8.21
CA LYS A 46 -19.63 -3.24 7.01
C LYS A 46 -19.06 -2.03 6.27
N ILE A 47 -17.75 -2.06 6.00
CA ILE A 47 -17.12 -1.14 5.07
C ILE A 47 -17.23 -1.79 3.69
N SER A 48 -18.09 -1.27 2.83
CA SER A 48 -18.34 -1.83 1.50
C SER A 48 -17.08 -1.80 0.63
N ALA A 49 -17.03 -2.63 -0.40
CA ALA A 49 -15.95 -2.61 -1.38
C ALA A 49 -15.78 -1.21 -1.99
N SER A 50 -16.89 -0.53 -2.32
CA SER A 50 -16.87 0.84 -2.84
C SER A 50 -16.29 1.85 -1.84
N ASP A 51 -16.63 1.73 -0.55
CA ASP A 51 -16.03 2.56 0.50
C ASP A 51 -14.54 2.23 0.69
N CYS A 52 -14.17 0.95 0.62
CA CYS A 52 -12.76 0.56 0.65
C CYS A 52 -11.95 1.19 -0.49
N LEU A 53 -12.50 1.27 -1.70
CA LEU A 53 -11.87 1.97 -2.82
C LEU A 53 -11.84 3.48 -2.58
N LYS A 54 -12.96 4.07 -2.18
CA LYS A 54 -13.11 5.51 -1.90
C LYS A 54 -12.09 6.02 -0.88
N TYR A 55 -11.85 5.26 0.17
CA TYR A 55 -10.93 5.62 1.25
C TYR A 55 -9.49 5.11 1.04
N GLY A 56 -9.18 4.51 -0.10
CA GLY A 56 -7.84 4.01 -0.39
C GLY A 56 -7.45 2.75 0.40
N ILE A 57 -8.40 2.08 1.03
CA ILE A 57 -8.17 0.77 1.66
C ILE A 57 -7.96 -0.30 0.58
N ALA A 58 -8.72 -0.26 -0.50
CA ALA A 58 -8.47 -1.01 -1.72
C ALA A 58 -7.91 -0.10 -2.81
N ASN A 59 -7.12 -0.64 -3.73
CA ASN A 59 -6.58 0.08 -4.87
C ASN A 59 -7.36 -0.23 -6.16
N LYS A 60 -7.99 -1.41 -6.23
CA LYS A 60 -8.82 -1.87 -7.34
C LYS A 60 -9.99 -2.68 -6.82
N LEU A 61 -11.14 -2.52 -7.48
CA LEU A 61 -12.28 -3.41 -7.36
C LEU A 61 -12.47 -4.15 -8.68
N VAL A 62 -12.78 -5.43 -8.59
CA VAL A 62 -13.03 -6.30 -9.74
C VAL A 62 -14.09 -7.34 -9.38
N PRO A 63 -14.80 -7.95 -10.37
CA PRO A 63 -15.62 -9.12 -10.12
C PRO A 63 -14.82 -10.24 -9.43
N ALA A 64 -15.47 -11.07 -8.62
CA ALA A 64 -14.81 -12.09 -7.80
C ALA A 64 -13.98 -13.09 -8.63
N ASP A 65 -14.46 -13.46 -9.81
CA ASP A 65 -13.78 -14.35 -10.76
C ASP A 65 -12.55 -13.71 -11.44
N LYS A 66 -12.34 -12.40 -11.29
CA LYS A 66 -11.22 -11.65 -11.88
C LYS A 66 -10.13 -11.26 -10.87
N ILE A 67 -10.27 -11.60 -9.60
CA ILE A 67 -9.31 -11.22 -8.54
C ILE A 67 -7.93 -11.79 -8.84
N GLU A 68 -7.85 -13.09 -9.11
CA GLU A 68 -6.56 -13.77 -9.33
C GLU A 68 -5.86 -13.22 -10.57
N GLU A 69 -6.56 -13.18 -11.71
CA GLU A 69 -6.04 -12.66 -12.98
C GLU A 69 -5.50 -11.23 -12.80
N THR A 70 -6.32 -10.32 -12.27
CA THR A 70 -5.94 -8.91 -12.09
C THR A 70 -4.77 -8.75 -11.11
N THR A 71 -4.75 -9.57 -10.07
CA THR A 71 -3.68 -9.52 -9.05
C THR A 71 -2.36 -9.99 -9.64
N LEU A 72 -2.36 -11.10 -10.38
CA LEU A 72 -1.18 -11.65 -11.03
C LEU A 72 -0.64 -10.73 -12.12
N GLU A 73 -1.51 -10.16 -12.95
CA GLU A 73 -1.10 -9.17 -13.96
C GLU A 73 -0.42 -7.97 -13.31
N TRP A 74 -1.01 -7.45 -12.24
CA TRP A 74 -0.43 -6.31 -11.54
C TRP A 74 0.88 -6.66 -10.83
N ALA A 75 0.96 -7.82 -10.18
CA ALA A 75 2.18 -8.32 -9.57
C ALA A 75 3.29 -8.52 -10.62
N ASN A 76 2.98 -9.12 -11.77
CA ASN A 76 3.90 -9.29 -12.88
C ASN A 76 4.41 -7.96 -13.45
N LYS A 77 3.54 -6.93 -13.51
CA LYS A 77 3.96 -5.58 -13.90
C LYS A 77 4.93 -4.97 -12.89
N LEU A 78 4.70 -5.17 -11.59
CA LEU A 78 5.55 -4.65 -10.53
C LEU A 78 6.87 -5.42 -10.41
N SER A 79 6.88 -6.72 -10.66
CA SER A 79 8.10 -7.54 -10.59
C SER A 79 9.19 -7.14 -11.60
N LYS A 80 8.80 -6.43 -12.66
CA LYS A 80 9.73 -5.84 -13.64
C LYS A 80 10.41 -4.55 -13.15
N ARG A 81 10.09 -4.07 -11.96
CA ARG A 81 10.74 -2.91 -11.33
C ARG A 81 11.90 -3.36 -10.46
N SER A 82 12.82 -2.45 -10.18
CA SER A 82 13.91 -2.68 -9.22
C SER A 82 13.35 -3.15 -7.88
N SER A 83 13.71 -4.34 -7.44
CA SER A 83 13.29 -4.91 -6.15
C SER A 83 13.81 -4.07 -4.98
N GLN A 84 15.02 -3.53 -5.08
CA GLN A 84 15.60 -2.63 -4.09
C GLN A 84 14.75 -1.36 -3.96
N SER A 85 14.43 -0.69 -5.08
CA SER A 85 13.60 0.52 -5.08
C SER A 85 12.22 0.25 -4.50
N LEU A 86 11.54 -0.85 -4.88
CA LEU A 86 10.23 -1.20 -4.34
C LEU A 86 10.26 -1.43 -2.83
N ASN A 87 11.27 -2.15 -2.33
CA ASN A 87 11.40 -2.47 -0.91
C ASN A 87 11.66 -1.21 -0.08
N HIS A 88 12.58 -0.35 -0.52
CA HIS A 88 12.86 0.92 0.17
C HIS A 88 11.68 1.88 0.12
N THR A 89 11.00 2.01 -1.03
CA THR A 89 9.78 2.82 -1.14
C THR A 89 8.70 2.36 -0.17
N LYS A 90 8.46 1.04 -0.09
CA LYS A 90 7.48 0.48 0.84
C LYS A 90 7.85 0.77 2.30
N ARG A 91 9.14 0.63 2.66
CA ARG A 91 9.64 0.94 4.00
C ARG A 91 9.43 2.41 4.34
N LEU A 92 9.94 3.32 3.51
CA LEU A 92 9.80 4.77 3.72
C LEU A 92 8.35 5.22 3.89
N MET A 93 7.46 4.78 3.02
CA MET A 93 6.04 5.13 3.10
C MET A 93 5.36 4.59 4.37
N ARG A 94 5.79 3.44 4.88
CA ARG A 94 5.26 2.91 6.14
C ARG A 94 5.81 3.66 7.36
N GLU A 95 7.10 3.96 7.37
CA GLU A 95 7.77 4.69 8.43
C GLU A 95 7.27 6.13 8.52
N SER A 96 7.02 6.80 7.39
CA SER A 96 6.48 8.16 7.33
C SER A 96 5.12 8.34 8.03
N LEU A 97 4.39 7.26 8.22
CA LEU A 97 3.13 7.29 8.96
C LEU A 97 3.34 7.46 10.48
N ALA A 98 4.54 7.24 11.00
CA ALA A 98 4.86 7.24 12.42
C ALA A 98 5.88 8.30 12.84
N VAL A 99 6.59 8.91 11.88
CA VAL A 99 7.64 9.91 12.13
C VAL A 99 7.31 11.27 11.52
N GLY A 100 8.10 12.30 11.84
CA GLY A 100 7.90 13.64 11.31
C GLY A 100 8.46 13.82 9.89
N TYR A 101 8.14 14.99 9.28
CA TYR A 101 8.60 15.33 7.93
C TYR A 101 10.13 15.27 7.79
N TRP A 102 10.85 15.88 8.71
CA TRP A 102 12.32 15.95 8.63
C TRP A 102 13.00 14.60 8.79
N ASP A 103 12.45 13.72 9.63
CA ASP A 103 12.95 12.35 9.76
C ASP A 103 12.72 11.56 8.47
N THR A 104 11.53 11.69 7.87
CA THR A 104 11.22 11.09 6.58
C THR A 104 12.16 11.60 5.48
N PHE A 105 12.37 12.92 5.39
CA PHE A 105 13.24 13.55 4.42
C PHE A 105 14.69 13.08 4.52
N ASN A 106 15.21 12.97 5.76
CA ASN A 106 16.56 12.47 6.00
C ASN A 106 16.69 10.99 5.61
N ASN A 107 15.71 10.15 5.97
CA ASN A 107 15.68 8.74 5.59
C ASN A 107 15.62 8.58 4.06
N GLU A 108 14.86 9.41 3.36
CA GLU A 108 14.84 9.45 1.89
C GLU A 108 16.22 9.78 1.31
N ALA A 109 16.90 10.80 1.85
CA ALA A 109 18.20 11.22 1.38
C ALA A 109 19.28 10.14 1.56
N GLU A 110 19.28 9.44 2.70
CA GLU A 110 20.19 8.34 2.98
C GLU A 110 19.99 7.19 1.98
N ILE A 111 18.76 6.74 1.81
CA ILE A 111 18.41 5.66 0.88
C ILE A 111 18.69 6.07 -0.56
N GLN A 112 18.39 7.31 -0.94
CA GLN A 112 18.65 7.81 -2.29
C GLN A 112 20.16 7.78 -2.62
N ASN A 113 21.01 8.18 -1.66
CA ASN A 113 22.45 8.10 -1.81
C ASN A 113 22.94 6.65 -1.99
N GLU A 114 22.39 5.71 -1.22
CA GLU A 114 22.69 4.28 -1.36
C GLU A 114 22.29 3.76 -2.75
N LEU A 115 21.07 4.04 -3.18
CA LEU A 115 20.53 3.52 -4.44
C LEU A 115 21.16 4.13 -5.67
N THR A 116 21.61 5.40 -5.63
CA THR A 116 22.21 6.11 -6.76
C THR A 116 23.49 5.41 -7.26
N VAL A 117 24.22 4.75 -6.39
CA VAL A 117 25.45 4.01 -6.76
C VAL A 117 25.21 2.51 -7.02
N SER A 118 23.96 2.04 -6.92
CA SER A 118 23.61 0.63 -7.07
C SER A 118 23.74 0.14 -8.52
N PRO A 119 24.00 -1.16 -8.75
CA PRO A 119 23.96 -1.75 -10.09
C PRO A 119 22.61 -1.57 -10.79
N GLN A 120 21.50 -1.70 -10.05
CA GLN A 120 20.14 -1.56 -10.60
C GLN A 120 19.88 -0.10 -11.05
N ASN A 121 20.37 0.90 -10.34
CA ASN A 121 20.27 2.29 -10.79
C ASN A 121 21.06 2.53 -12.07
N ARG A 122 22.29 2.02 -12.16
CA ARG A 122 23.09 2.13 -13.39
C ARG A 122 22.41 1.48 -14.60
N GLU A 123 21.84 0.29 -14.42
CA GLU A 123 21.06 -0.37 -15.46
C GLU A 123 19.83 0.46 -15.86
N ALA A 124 19.08 0.98 -14.90
CA ALA A 124 17.90 1.80 -15.15
C ALA A 124 18.24 3.07 -15.95
N VAL A 125 19.30 3.78 -15.57
CA VAL A 125 19.78 4.98 -16.28
C VAL A 125 20.24 4.64 -17.70
N LYS A 126 21.00 3.56 -17.87
CA LYS A 126 21.43 3.08 -19.19
C LYS A 126 20.24 2.73 -20.07
N ALA A 127 19.29 1.95 -19.57
CA ALA A 127 18.09 1.56 -20.28
C ALA A 127 17.24 2.78 -20.70
N PHE A 128 17.11 3.77 -19.81
CA PHE A 128 16.44 5.03 -20.11
C PHE A 128 17.08 5.79 -21.29
N LEU A 129 18.41 5.93 -21.29
CA LEU A 129 19.16 6.61 -22.36
C LEU A 129 19.04 5.84 -23.68
N GLU A 130 19.03 4.50 -23.62
CA GLU A 130 18.88 3.60 -24.78
C GLU A 130 17.43 3.41 -25.22
N LYS A 131 16.45 4.01 -24.52
CA LYS A 131 14.99 3.89 -24.76
C LYS A 131 14.51 2.44 -24.82
N ARG A 132 15.00 1.60 -23.93
CA ARG A 132 14.58 0.20 -23.74
C ARG A 132 14.09 -0.06 -22.33
N GLU A 133 13.43 -1.20 -22.13
CA GLU A 133 13.10 -1.65 -20.78
C GLU A 133 14.39 -2.06 -20.02
N PRO A 134 14.51 -1.72 -18.73
CA PRO A 134 15.62 -2.17 -17.90
C PRO A 134 15.49 -3.65 -17.56
N ASN A 135 16.62 -4.31 -17.41
CA ASN A 135 16.70 -5.67 -16.87
C ASN A 135 17.34 -5.63 -15.47
N PHE A 136 16.60 -6.06 -14.47
CA PHE A 136 17.01 -6.06 -13.05
C PHE A 136 17.34 -7.45 -12.50
N ASP A 137 17.47 -8.46 -13.39
CA ASP A 137 17.89 -9.82 -13.03
C ASP A 137 19.34 -9.86 -12.52
#